data_c809b187efdab270dab6793f3c417052
#
_entry.id   c809b187efdab270dab6793f3c417052
#
_cell.length_a   1.000
_cell.length_b   1.000
_cell.length_c   1.000
_cell.angle_alpha   90.00
_cell.angle_beta   90.00
_cell.angle_gamma   90.00
#
_symmetry.space_group_name_H-M   'P 1'
#
loop_
_entity.id
_entity.type
_entity.pdbx_description
1 polymer ?
#
loop_
_entity_poly.entity_id
_entity_poly.type
_entity_poly.pdbx_seq_one_letter_code
_entity_poly.pdbx_strand_id
1 'polypeptide(L)'
;MPDPSFFTDEPQLTPLLRKLRSITRLSARDEQAILRLPAHPRVFTAGQDLVSEGDRSTQCWLVLMGWVQRYKLLSGGRRQISAFHVAGDMADLPSLHLPVMDHSLGAVTYVMAASIPHEALRELLERHPDLNAPFWRDTLVDAAIFREWVANVGRRPAYQRLAHLFCELYLKQAAVGLAQDHRCPMPVTQVDLADATGLTSVHINRTLRDLRRDKLIDLRSKTLVIHDWTRLVEAAEFDPTYLQLDRTLAA
;
A
#
# COMPACT_ATOMS: atom_id res chain seq x y z
N MET A 1 -1.04 1.17 23.79
CA MET A 1 -2.37 0.98 23.18
C MET A 1 -2.75 2.29 22.52
N PRO A 2 -3.18 2.33 21.27
CA PRO A 2 -3.75 3.55 20.70
C PRO A 2 -5.06 3.85 21.43
N ASP A 3 -5.32 5.14 21.59
CA ASP A 3 -6.50 5.70 22.24
C ASP A 3 -7.78 5.22 21.51
N PRO A 4 -8.79 4.69 22.21
CA PRO A 4 -10.07 4.31 21.62
C PRO A 4 -10.81 5.45 20.92
N SER A 5 -10.43 6.71 21.17
CA SER A 5 -11.01 7.90 20.51
C SER A 5 -10.66 8.05 19.02
N PHE A 6 -9.81 7.19 18.45
CA PHE A 6 -9.54 7.11 17.02
C PHE A 6 -10.66 6.43 16.19
N PHE A 7 -11.70 5.90 16.83
CA PHE A 7 -12.92 5.51 16.13
C PHE A 7 -13.68 6.79 15.79
N THR A 8 -13.38 7.36 14.62
CA THR A 8 -14.19 8.42 14.02
C THR A 8 -15.60 7.88 13.79
N ASP A 9 -16.62 8.74 13.84
CA ASP A 9 -18.02 8.42 13.46
C ASP A 9 -18.17 8.00 11.98
N GLU A 10 -17.07 7.80 11.26
CA GLU A 10 -17.04 7.39 9.86
C GLU A 10 -17.34 5.88 9.73
N PRO A 11 -18.13 5.48 8.71
CA PRO A 11 -18.35 4.07 8.41
C PRO A 11 -17.04 3.33 8.21
N GLN A 12 -16.94 2.13 8.76
CA GLN A 12 -15.72 1.31 8.83
C GLN A 12 -15.03 1.10 7.47
N LEU A 13 -15.78 1.08 6.37
CA LEU A 13 -15.27 0.85 5.01
C LEU A 13 -14.95 2.14 4.25
N THR A 14 -15.00 3.32 4.90
CA THR A 14 -14.62 4.59 4.28
C THR A 14 -13.21 4.59 3.68
N PRO A 15 -12.19 3.95 4.27
CA PRO A 15 -10.87 3.86 3.63
C PRO A 15 -10.91 3.18 2.25
N LEU A 16 -11.71 2.11 2.09
CA LEU A 16 -11.88 1.46 0.78
C LEU A 16 -12.53 2.41 -0.24
N LEU A 17 -13.55 3.16 0.17
CA LEU A 17 -14.16 4.15 -0.72
C LEU A 17 -13.17 5.23 -1.16
N ARG A 18 -12.36 5.76 -0.23
CA ARG A 18 -11.32 6.75 -0.57
C ARG A 18 -10.35 6.17 -1.59
N LYS A 19 -9.92 4.93 -1.40
CA LYS A 19 -9.03 4.24 -2.34
C LYS A 19 -9.67 4.08 -3.72
N LEU A 20 -10.88 3.55 -3.79
CA LEU A 20 -11.56 3.35 -5.08
C LEU A 20 -11.85 4.68 -5.79
N ARG A 21 -12.27 5.71 -5.05
CA ARG A 21 -12.48 7.06 -5.60
C ARG A 21 -11.21 7.69 -6.16
N SER A 22 -10.03 7.34 -5.64
CA SER A 22 -8.75 7.86 -6.16
C SER A 22 -8.38 7.31 -7.55
N ILE A 23 -9.02 6.21 -7.98
CA ILE A 23 -8.73 5.56 -9.25
C ILE A 23 -9.94 5.49 -10.20
N THR A 24 -11.17 5.74 -9.70
CA THR A 24 -12.39 5.66 -10.50
C THR A 24 -13.53 6.48 -9.89
N ARG A 25 -14.57 6.73 -10.68
CA ARG A 25 -15.81 7.33 -10.18
C ARG A 25 -16.80 6.23 -9.80
N LEU A 26 -17.41 6.36 -8.63
CA LEU A 26 -18.44 5.47 -8.13
C LEU A 26 -19.81 6.19 -8.11
N SER A 27 -20.88 5.45 -8.33
CA SER A 27 -22.24 5.96 -8.08
C SER A 27 -22.55 5.95 -6.58
N ALA A 28 -23.43 6.85 -6.13
CA ALA A 28 -23.88 6.88 -4.72
C ALA A 28 -24.50 5.53 -4.28
N ARG A 29 -25.17 4.82 -5.18
CA ARG A 29 -25.73 3.49 -4.94
C ARG A 29 -24.62 2.45 -4.67
N ASP A 30 -23.56 2.47 -5.46
CA ASP A 30 -22.46 1.52 -5.33
C ASP A 30 -21.63 1.81 -4.09
N GLU A 31 -21.41 3.09 -3.76
CA GLU A 31 -20.77 3.49 -2.51
C GLU A 31 -21.51 2.96 -1.28
N GLN A 32 -22.85 3.14 -1.27
CA GLN A 32 -23.68 2.61 -0.18
C GLN A 32 -23.64 1.07 -0.11
N ALA A 33 -23.57 0.39 -1.25
CA ALA A 33 -23.44 -1.06 -1.29
C ALA A 33 -22.11 -1.52 -0.69
N ILE A 34 -21.02 -0.86 -1.02
CA ILE A 34 -19.69 -1.12 -0.41
C ILE A 34 -19.76 -0.92 1.10
N LEU A 35 -20.33 0.19 1.58
CA LEU A 35 -20.39 0.49 3.02
C LEU A 35 -21.23 -0.51 3.83
N ARG A 36 -22.08 -1.29 3.18
CA ARG A 36 -22.90 -2.34 3.81
C ARG A 36 -22.28 -3.72 3.81
N LEU A 37 -21.09 -3.89 3.22
CA LEU A 37 -20.38 -5.17 3.26
C LEU A 37 -20.14 -5.59 4.71
N PRO A 38 -20.34 -6.87 5.04
CA PRO A 38 -19.96 -7.41 6.35
C PRO A 38 -18.43 -7.36 6.46
N ALA A 39 -17.95 -6.63 7.45
CA ALA A 39 -16.53 -6.44 7.70
C ALA A 39 -16.24 -6.64 9.17
N HIS A 40 -15.28 -7.53 9.47
CA HIS A 40 -14.94 -7.90 10.84
C HIS A 40 -13.54 -7.42 11.18
N PRO A 41 -13.39 -6.35 11.99
CA PRO A 41 -12.09 -5.80 12.31
C PRO A 41 -11.30 -6.74 13.22
N ARG A 42 -10.00 -6.84 12.92
CA ARG A 42 -9.01 -7.54 13.75
C ARG A 42 -7.76 -6.68 13.87
N VAL A 43 -7.07 -6.87 14.98
CA VAL A 43 -5.84 -6.17 15.30
C VAL A 43 -4.67 -7.13 15.16
N PHE A 44 -3.57 -6.61 14.57
CA PHE A 44 -2.31 -7.30 14.41
C PHE A 44 -1.18 -6.43 14.96
N THR A 45 -0.29 -7.04 15.73
CA THR A 45 0.93 -6.35 16.17
C THR A 45 2.00 -6.42 15.08
N ALA A 46 2.96 -5.49 15.11
CA ALA A 46 4.07 -5.51 14.18
C ALA A 46 4.77 -6.88 14.15
N GLY A 47 5.03 -7.39 12.97
CA GLY A 47 5.63 -8.70 12.73
C GLY A 47 4.64 -9.87 12.67
N GLN A 48 3.35 -9.67 12.95
CA GLN A 48 2.33 -10.71 12.74
C GLN A 48 1.87 -10.75 11.28
N ASP A 49 1.64 -11.96 10.78
CA ASP A 49 1.02 -12.14 9.47
C ASP A 49 -0.51 -12.08 9.55
N LEU A 50 -1.11 -11.41 8.57
CA LEU A 50 -2.53 -11.42 8.28
C LEU A 50 -2.88 -12.68 7.47
N VAL A 51 -1.98 -13.02 6.55
CA VAL A 51 -2.06 -14.17 5.65
C VAL A 51 -0.65 -14.71 5.44
N SER A 52 -0.51 -16.02 5.39
CA SER A 52 0.77 -16.70 5.09
C SER A 52 0.76 -17.31 3.69
N GLU A 53 1.93 -17.35 3.05
CA GLU A 53 2.10 -18.08 1.79
C GLU A 53 1.64 -19.52 1.95
N GLY A 54 0.84 -20.02 1.01
CA GLY A 54 0.24 -21.36 1.06
C GLY A 54 -1.16 -21.42 1.69
N ASP A 55 -1.62 -20.36 2.37
CA ASP A 55 -2.96 -20.32 2.95
C ASP A 55 -4.05 -20.41 1.87
N ARG A 56 -5.18 -21.00 2.25
CA ARG A 56 -6.42 -20.99 1.48
C ARG A 56 -7.39 -20.02 2.14
N SER A 57 -7.39 -18.78 1.66
CA SER A 57 -8.25 -17.74 2.22
C SER A 57 -9.71 -17.91 1.78
N THR A 58 -10.64 -17.61 2.69
CA THR A 58 -12.08 -17.48 2.42
C THR A 58 -12.58 -16.05 2.58
N GLN A 59 -11.65 -15.12 2.78
CA GLN A 59 -11.91 -13.71 3.04
C GLN A 59 -10.79 -12.85 2.45
N CYS A 60 -11.09 -11.59 2.15
CA CYS A 60 -10.09 -10.57 1.83
C CYS A 60 -9.86 -9.66 3.03
N TRP A 61 -8.66 -9.10 3.12
CA TRP A 61 -8.26 -8.16 4.17
C TRP A 61 -8.19 -6.74 3.64
N LEU A 62 -9.03 -5.87 4.20
CA LEU A 62 -8.97 -4.43 4.00
C LEU A 62 -8.13 -3.80 5.12
N VAL A 63 -7.09 -3.09 4.79
CA VAL A 63 -6.30 -2.30 5.76
C VAL A 63 -7.13 -1.08 6.17
N LEU A 64 -7.48 -0.98 7.46
CA LEU A 64 -8.20 0.17 8.04
C LEU A 64 -7.23 1.19 8.61
N MET A 65 -6.16 0.72 9.25
CA MET A 65 -5.13 1.55 9.87
C MET A 65 -3.80 0.79 9.92
N GLY A 66 -2.69 1.53 9.83
CA GLY A 66 -1.35 0.97 9.91
C GLY A 66 -0.79 0.63 8.53
N TRP A 67 0.31 -0.12 8.52
CA TRP A 67 1.04 -0.51 7.33
C TRP A 67 1.21 -2.01 7.26
N VAL A 68 0.93 -2.58 6.10
CA VAL A 68 1.09 -4.00 5.78
C VAL A 68 2.12 -4.12 4.65
N GLN A 69 2.93 -5.16 4.67
CA GLN A 69 3.86 -5.51 3.61
C GLN A 69 3.44 -6.82 2.96
N ARG A 70 3.56 -6.89 1.64
CA ARG A 70 3.52 -8.14 0.88
C ARG A 70 4.94 -8.64 0.72
N TYR A 71 5.21 -9.89 1.06
CA TYR A 71 6.57 -10.41 1.00
C TYR A 71 6.63 -11.89 0.67
N LYS A 72 7.81 -12.33 0.21
CA LYS A 72 8.19 -13.73 0.09
C LYS A 72 9.44 -14.00 0.91
N LEU A 73 9.47 -15.19 1.53
CA LEU A 73 10.65 -15.71 2.17
C LEU A 73 11.39 -16.63 1.19
N LEU A 74 12.67 -16.35 0.97
CA LEU A 74 13.56 -17.15 0.14
C LEU A 74 14.36 -18.11 1.02
N SER A 75 15.01 -19.08 0.39
CA SER A 75 15.95 -19.99 1.07
C SER A 75 16.99 -19.19 1.86
N GLY A 76 17.30 -19.66 3.08
CA GLY A 76 18.21 -18.97 4.00
C GLY A 76 17.59 -17.79 4.76
N GLY A 77 16.25 -17.68 4.80
CA GLY A 77 15.53 -16.68 5.59
C GLY A 77 15.57 -15.25 5.04
N ARG A 78 16.02 -15.06 3.80
CA ARG A 78 16.02 -13.77 3.13
C ARG A 78 14.60 -13.40 2.73
N ARG A 79 14.16 -12.20 3.11
CA ARG A 79 12.85 -11.67 2.77
C ARG A 79 12.95 -10.72 1.57
N GLN A 80 12.05 -10.85 0.62
CA GLN A 80 11.81 -9.84 -0.42
C GLN A 80 10.43 -9.24 -0.21
N ILE A 81 10.38 -7.95 0.08
CA ILE A 81 9.12 -7.19 0.10
C ILE A 81 8.79 -6.77 -1.33
N SER A 82 7.57 -7.02 -1.76
CA SER A 82 7.08 -6.72 -3.11
C SER A 82 6.01 -5.65 -3.16
N ALA A 83 5.49 -5.21 -2.01
CA ALA A 83 4.59 -4.06 -1.89
C ALA A 83 4.48 -3.59 -0.44
N PHE A 84 4.12 -2.31 -0.26
CA PHE A 84 3.57 -1.78 0.98
C PHE A 84 2.12 -1.35 0.76
N HIS A 85 1.26 -1.71 1.71
CA HIS A 85 -0.16 -1.41 1.71
C HIS A 85 -0.49 -0.51 2.90
N VAL A 86 -1.37 0.46 2.66
CA VAL A 86 -1.83 1.45 3.63
C VAL A 86 -3.36 1.40 3.77
N ALA A 87 -3.93 2.21 4.64
CA ALA A 87 -5.38 2.25 4.82
C ALA A 87 -6.10 2.46 3.47
N GLY A 88 -7.09 1.62 3.22
CA GLY A 88 -7.86 1.56 1.97
C GLY A 88 -7.43 0.47 1.00
N ASP A 89 -6.22 -0.07 1.11
CA ASP A 89 -5.77 -1.16 0.26
C ASP A 89 -6.39 -2.50 0.68
N MET A 90 -6.89 -3.28 -0.30
CA MET A 90 -7.23 -4.69 -0.16
C MET A 90 -6.05 -5.52 -0.68
N ALA A 91 -5.11 -5.84 0.22
CA ALA A 91 -3.81 -6.39 -0.15
C ALA A 91 -3.84 -7.79 -0.76
N ASP A 92 -4.93 -8.53 -0.53
CA ASP A 92 -5.15 -9.91 -0.99
C ASP A 92 -6.42 -10.07 -1.85
N LEU A 93 -6.91 -8.99 -2.46
CA LEU A 93 -8.09 -9.06 -3.34
C LEU A 93 -8.02 -10.18 -4.40
N PRO A 94 -6.85 -10.52 -4.98
CA PRO A 94 -6.72 -11.66 -5.88
C PRO A 94 -7.14 -13.00 -5.26
N SER A 95 -7.12 -13.16 -3.94
CA SER A 95 -7.55 -14.40 -3.26
C SER A 95 -9.02 -14.75 -3.51
N LEU A 96 -9.83 -13.76 -3.91
CA LEU A 96 -11.21 -13.98 -4.34
C LEU A 96 -11.32 -15.02 -5.49
N HIS A 97 -10.28 -15.11 -6.31
CA HIS A 97 -10.21 -15.98 -7.50
C HIS A 97 -9.05 -16.99 -7.44
N LEU A 98 -7.99 -16.70 -6.69
CA LEU A 98 -6.84 -17.59 -6.54
C LEU A 98 -6.98 -18.40 -5.24
N PRO A 99 -7.05 -19.75 -5.32
CA PRO A 99 -7.40 -20.56 -4.16
C PRO A 99 -6.28 -20.72 -3.13
N VAL A 100 -5.06 -20.35 -3.47
CA VAL A 100 -3.88 -20.48 -2.62
C VAL A 100 -3.08 -19.18 -2.70
N MET A 101 -2.70 -18.64 -1.54
CA MET A 101 -1.86 -17.46 -1.46
C MET A 101 -0.43 -17.78 -1.88
N ASP A 102 0.09 -17.03 -2.83
CA ASP A 102 1.46 -17.17 -3.35
C ASP A 102 2.48 -16.29 -2.62
N HIS A 103 2.03 -15.54 -1.60
CA HIS A 103 2.83 -14.61 -0.80
C HIS A 103 2.24 -14.46 0.61
N SER A 104 3.04 -13.90 1.51
CA SER A 104 2.58 -13.52 2.86
C SER A 104 2.25 -12.02 2.94
N LEU A 105 1.31 -11.67 3.83
CA LEU A 105 0.96 -10.31 4.22
C LEU A 105 1.28 -10.12 5.69
N GLY A 106 2.28 -9.31 6.01
CA GLY A 106 2.75 -9.08 7.37
C GLY A 106 2.52 -7.63 7.83
N ALA A 107 2.16 -7.46 9.09
CA ALA A 107 2.00 -6.15 9.72
C ALA A 107 3.38 -5.49 9.94
N VAL A 108 3.60 -4.32 9.36
CA VAL A 108 4.82 -3.49 9.58
C VAL A 108 4.71 -2.71 10.88
N THR A 109 3.49 -2.26 11.20
CA THR A 109 3.17 -1.50 12.41
C THR A 109 2.11 -2.24 13.22
N TYR A 110 1.56 -1.61 14.25
CA TYR A 110 0.24 -1.96 14.73
C TYR A 110 -0.76 -1.73 13.57
N VAL A 111 -1.51 -2.75 13.21
CA VAL A 111 -2.45 -2.76 12.09
C VAL A 111 -3.84 -3.10 12.59
N MET A 112 -4.83 -2.34 12.19
CA MET A 112 -6.22 -2.76 12.21
C MET A 112 -6.65 -3.06 10.77
N ALA A 113 -7.10 -4.28 10.51
CA ALA A 113 -7.61 -4.71 9.22
C ALA A 113 -8.99 -5.36 9.40
N ALA A 114 -9.87 -5.19 8.41
CA ALA A 114 -11.17 -5.83 8.41
C ALA A 114 -11.16 -7.03 7.46
N SER A 115 -11.61 -8.19 7.92
CA SER A 115 -11.87 -9.33 7.05
C SER A 115 -13.24 -9.18 6.42
N ILE A 116 -13.31 -9.36 5.10
CA ILE A 116 -14.53 -9.34 4.29
C ILE A 116 -14.67 -10.71 3.63
N PRO A 117 -15.74 -11.48 3.92
CA PRO A 117 -15.93 -12.80 3.34
C PRO A 117 -15.97 -12.76 1.81
N HIS A 118 -15.33 -13.74 1.15
CA HIS A 118 -15.36 -13.86 -0.32
C HIS A 118 -16.79 -13.98 -0.87
N GLU A 119 -17.66 -14.69 -0.16
CA GLU A 119 -19.06 -14.82 -0.55
C GLU A 119 -19.77 -13.47 -0.61
N ALA A 120 -19.57 -12.62 0.41
CA ALA A 120 -20.15 -11.28 0.44
C ALA A 120 -19.61 -10.37 -0.67
N LEU A 121 -18.31 -10.49 -1.02
CA LEU A 121 -17.74 -9.76 -2.16
C LEU A 121 -18.33 -10.25 -3.49
N ARG A 122 -18.48 -11.58 -3.70
CA ARG A 122 -19.11 -12.13 -4.90
C ARG A 122 -20.55 -11.66 -5.03
N GLU A 123 -21.33 -11.75 -3.95
CA GLU A 123 -22.72 -11.29 -3.92
C GLU A 123 -22.83 -9.78 -4.22
N LEU A 124 -21.92 -8.96 -3.68
CA LEU A 124 -21.85 -7.54 -4.01
C LEU A 124 -21.65 -7.34 -5.53
N LEU A 125 -20.66 -8.01 -6.12
CA LEU A 125 -20.32 -7.85 -7.53
C LEU A 125 -21.40 -8.37 -8.47
N GLU A 126 -22.15 -9.41 -8.07
CA GLU A 126 -23.33 -9.92 -8.80
C GLU A 126 -24.50 -8.94 -8.78
N ARG A 127 -24.79 -8.34 -7.60
CA ARG A 127 -25.90 -7.38 -7.44
C ARG A 127 -25.58 -5.98 -7.95
N HIS A 128 -24.31 -5.64 -8.01
CA HIS A 128 -23.78 -4.34 -8.45
C HIS A 128 -22.70 -4.54 -9.51
N PRO A 129 -23.08 -4.97 -10.73
CA PRO A 129 -22.11 -5.31 -11.77
C PRO A 129 -21.19 -4.15 -12.19
N ASP A 130 -21.61 -2.91 -11.98
CA ASP A 130 -20.79 -1.73 -12.23
C ASP A 130 -19.56 -1.65 -11.33
N LEU A 131 -19.55 -2.35 -10.19
CA LEU A 131 -18.40 -2.45 -9.29
C LEU A 131 -17.32 -3.41 -9.78
N ASN A 132 -17.61 -4.30 -10.75
CA ASN A 132 -16.58 -5.19 -11.28
C ASN A 132 -15.40 -4.41 -11.88
N ALA A 133 -15.66 -3.36 -12.65
CA ALA A 133 -14.61 -2.56 -13.26
C ALA A 133 -13.72 -1.84 -12.22
N PRO A 134 -14.25 -1.15 -11.18
CA PRO A 134 -13.46 -0.62 -10.08
C PRO A 134 -12.56 -1.62 -9.36
N PHE A 135 -13.08 -2.77 -8.94
CA PHE A 135 -12.28 -3.79 -8.25
C PHE A 135 -11.24 -4.43 -9.17
N TRP A 136 -11.61 -4.68 -10.43
CA TRP A 136 -10.65 -5.15 -11.43
C TRP A 136 -9.54 -4.13 -11.69
N ARG A 137 -9.91 -2.83 -11.79
CA ARG A 137 -8.94 -1.75 -11.96
C ARG A 137 -7.96 -1.68 -10.79
N ASP A 138 -8.42 -1.82 -9.54
CA ASP A 138 -7.54 -1.84 -8.36
C ASP A 138 -6.51 -2.98 -8.44
N THR A 139 -6.93 -4.18 -8.82
CA THR A 139 -6.05 -5.32 -9.06
C THR A 139 -5.02 -5.06 -10.17
N LEU A 140 -5.45 -4.41 -11.27
CA LEU A 140 -4.56 -4.08 -12.39
C LEU A 140 -3.54 -2.99 -12.02
N VAL A 141 -3.93 -2.04 -11.18
CA VAL A 141 -3.02 -1.01 -10.64
C VAL A 141 -1.98 -1.66 -9.72
N ASP A 142 -2.39 -2.58 -8.84
CA ASP A 142 -1.45 -3.35 -8.01
C ASP A 142 -0.45 -4.13 -8.88
N ALA A 143 -0.92 -4.78 -9.94
CA ALA A 143 -0.06 -5.46 -10.89
C ALA A 143 0.87 -4.48 -11.67
N ALA A 144 0.43 -3.25 -11.94
CA ALA A 144 1.27 -2.23 -12.56
C ALA A 144 2.37 -1.75 -11.62
N ILE A 145 2.04 -1.53 -10.34
CA ILE A 145 3.00 -1.22 -9.28
C ILE A 145 4.06 -2.33 -9.19
N PHE A 146 3.63 -3.59 -9.18
CA PHE A 146 4.56 -4.72 -9.14
C PHE A 146 5.52 -4.75 -10.33
N ARG A 147 5.05 -4.48 -11.55
CA ARG A 147 5.92 -4.35 -12.75
C ARG A 147 6.94 -3.23 -12.59
N GLU A 148 6.53 -2.11 -12.03
CA GLU A 148 7.42 -0.97 -11.75
C GLU A 148 8.48 -1.33 -10.70
N TRP A 149 8.09 -2.09 -9.66
CA TRP A 149 9.04 -2.59 -8.66
C TRP A 149 10.07 -3.55 -9.25
N VAL A 150 9.68 -4.40 -10.22
CA VAL A 150 10.62 -5.26 -10.94
C VAL A 150 11.66 -4.42 -11.70
N ALA A 151 11.23 -3.38 -12.41
CA ALA A 151 12.14 -2.45 -13.09
C ALA A 151 13.03 -1.71 -12.07
N ASN A 152 12.44 -1.28 -10.96
CA ASN A 152 13.14 -0.57 -9.89
C ASN A 152 14.27 -1.42 -9.29
N VAL A 153 13.98 -2.65 -8.89
CA VAL A 153 14.98 -3.57 -8.31
C VAL A 153 16.00 -4.04 -9.35
N GLY A 154 15.56 -4.27 -10.59
CA GLY A 154 16.40 -4.88 -11.63
C GLY A 154 17.35 -3.91 -12.33
N ARG A 155 17.03 -2.61 -12.41
CA ARG A 155 17.77 -1.68 -13.30
C ARG A 155 18.18 -0.36 -12.67
N ARG A 156 17.39 0.22 -11.76
CA ARG A 156 17.71 1.53 -11.17
C ARG A 156 18.88 1.43 -10.18
N PRO A 157 19.82 2.40 -10.18
CA PRO A 157 20.84 2.50 -9.15
C PRO A 157 20.21 2.81 -7.79
N ALA A 158 20.90 2.52 -6.69
CA ALA A 158 20.37 2.59 -5.33
C ALA A 158 19.72 3.94 -4.98
N TYR A 159 20.33 5.05 -5.39
CA TYR A 159 19.83 6.41 -5.16
C TYR A 159 18.47 6.62 -5.83
N GLN A 160 18.39 6.34 -7.12
CA GLN A 160 17.18 6.46 -7.91
C GLN A 160 16.08 5.51 -7.42
N ARG A 161 16.46 4.26 -7.09
CA ARG A 161 15.57 3.23 -6.58
C ARG A 161 14.85 3.65 -5.31
N LEU A 162 15.59 4.23 -4.36
CA LEU A 162 15.03 4.67 -3.08
C LEU A 162 14.21 5.95 -3.24
N ALA A 163 14.66 6.89 -4.08
CA ALA A 163 13.90 8.10 -4.42
C ALA A 163 12.56 7.74 -5.06
N HIS A 164 12.55 6.79 -6.01
CA HIS A 164 11.35 6.30 -6.67
C HIS A 164 10.35 5.70 -5.68
N LEU A 165 10.81 4.84 -4.78
CA LEU A 165 9.97 4.25 -3.74
C LEU A 165 9.32 5.33 -2.85
N PHE A 166 10.03 6.38 -2.50
CA PHE A 166 9.47 7.48 -1.71
C PHE A 166 8.43 8.30 -2.47
N CYS A 167 8.64 8.56 -3.76
CA CYS A 167 7.64 9.21 -4.61
C CYS A 167 6.35 8.39 -4.67
N GLU A 168 6.46 7.09 -4.94
CA GLU A 168 5.31 6.17 -5.00
C GLU A 168 4.53 6.14 -3.69
N LEU A 169 5.22 5.88 -2.57
CA LEU A 169 4.59 5.77 -1.26
C LEU A 169 3.96 7.09 -0.80
N TYR A 170 4.56 8.23 -1.17
CA TYR A 170 3.95 9.54 -0.91
C TYR A 170 2.64 9.70 -1.67
N LEU A 171 2.62 9.45 -2.99
CA LEU A 171 1.41 9.61 -3.81
C LEU A 171 0.31 8.62 -3.41
N LYS A 172 0.65 7.37 -3.11
CA LYS A 172 -0.33 6.39 -2.60
C LYS A 172 -1.02 6.90 -1.33
N GLN A 173 -0.27 7.48 -0.40
CA GLN A 173 -0.82 8.03 0.82
C GLN A 173 -1.62 9.33 0.59
N ALA A 174 -1.14 10.20 -0.28
CA ALA A 174 -1.85 11.44 -0.64
C ALA A 174 -3.22 11.13 -1.26
N ALA A 175 -3.30 10.12 -2.12
CA ALA A 175 -4.52 9.68 -2.78
C ALA A 175 -5.64 9.25 -1.80
N VAL A 176 -5.28 8.81 -0.59
CA VAL A 176 -6.24 8.40 0.46
C VAL A 176 -6.28 9.37 1.66
N GLY A 177 -5.66 10.55 1.52
CA GLY A 177 -5.69 11.61 2.54
C GLY A 177 -4.77 11.38 3.73
N LEU A 178 -3.76 10.50 3.61
CA LEU A 178 -2.77 10.21 4.67
C LEU A 178 -1.48 11.02 4.52
N ALA A 179 -1.32 11.79 3.46
CA ALA A 179 -0.18 12.68 3.23
C ALA A 179 -0.65 14.08 2.89
N GLN A 180 0.08 15.08 3.37
CA GLN A 180 -0.21 16.49 3.13
C GLN A 180 1.09 17.28 3.16
N ASP A 181 1.16 18.37 2.38
CA ASP A 181 2.28 19.33 2.38
C ASP A 181 3.65 18.66 2.27
N HIS A 182 3.77 17.70 1.36
CA HIS A 182 4.98 16.90 1.13
C HIS A 182 5.46 16.13 2.38
N ARG A 183 4.52 15.78 3.28
CA ARG A 183 4.78 14.98 4.48
C ARG A 183 3.87 13.77 4.52
N CYS A 184 4.44 12.63 4.90
CA CYS A 184 3.65 11.42 5.12
C CYS A 184 4.28 10.52 6.20
N PRO A 185 3.46 9.69 6.88
CA PRO A 185 3.97 8.61 7.69
C PRO A 185 4.85 7.67 6.84
N MET A 186 6.00 7.26 7.39
CA MET A 186 6.93 6.31 6.78
C MET A 186 7.53 5.43 7.87
N PRO A 187 6.73 4.52 8.45
CA PRO A 187 7.13 3.75 9.63
C PRO A 187 8.05 2.57 9.31
N VAL A 188 8.49 2.43 8.07
CA VAL A 188 9.38 1.36 7.61
C VAL A 188 10.79 1.53 8.17
N THR A 189 11.41 0.43 8.53
CA THR A 189 12.80 0.40 9.00
C THR A 189 13.78 0.39 7.83
N GLN A 190 15.07 0.61 8.11
CA GLN A 190 16.11 0.46 7.08
C GLN A 190 16.24 -0.99 6.59
N VAL A 191 15.85 -1.97 7.41
CA VAL A 191 15.79 -3.39 6.99
C VAL A 191 14.63 -3.58 6.02
N ASP A 192 13.44 -3.03 6.30
CA ASP A 192 12.29 -3.13 5.39
C ASP A 192 12.60 -2.42 4.05
N LEU A 193 13.26 -1.25 4.08
CA LEU A 193 13.70 -0.58 2.87
C LEU A 193 14.73 -1.42 2.08
N ALA A 194 15.64 -2.11 2.77
CA ALA A 194 16.61 -3.01 2.15
C ALA A 194 15.91 -4.18 1.47
N ASP A 195 14.99 -4.84 2.19
CA ASP A 195 14.20 -5.97 1.68
C ASP A 195 13.29 -5.56 0.51
N ALA A 196 12.77 -4.33 0.52
CA ALA A 196 11.93 -3.80 -0.56
C ALA A 196 12.73 -3.43 -1.82
N THR A 197 13.96 -2.96 -1.64
CA THR A 197 14.76 -2.44 -2.74
C THR A 197 15.85 -3.40 -3.23
N GLY A 198 16.02 -4.57 -2.60
CA GLY A 198 17.08 -5.52 -2.92
C GLY A 198 18.49 -4.98 -2.62
N LEU A 199 18.60 -4.13 -1.60
CA LEU A 199 19.85 -3.52 -1.15
C LEU A 199 20.24 -4.06 0.24
N THR A 200 21.44 -3.73 0.70
CA THR A 200 21.82 -3.94 2.10
C THR A 200 21.46 -2.73 2.96
N SER A 201 21.26 -2.92 4.27
CA SER A 201 21.02 -1.81 5.20
C SER A 201 22.14 -0.76 5.19
N VAL A 202 23.40 -1.17 4.90
CA VAL A 202 24.54 -0.26 4.73
C VAL A 202 24.33 0.65 3.50
N HIS A 203 23.90 0.07 2.39
CA HIS A 203 23.57 0.84 1.17
C HIS A 203 22.40 1.79 1.41
N ILE A 204 21.32 1.32 2.06
CA ILE A 204 20.18 2.18 2.44
C ILE A 204 20.64 3.36 3.28
N ASN A 205 21.46 3.14 4.31
CA ASN A 205 21.96 4.22 5.18
C ASN A 205 22.75 5.25 4.39
N ARG A 206 23.64 4.82 3.49
CA ARG A 206 24.41 5.71 2.61
C ARG A 206 23.49 6.50 1.68
N THR A 207 22.57 5.83 1.02
CA THR A 207 21.64 6.46 0.08
C THR A 207 20.73 7.49 0.78
N LEU A 208 20.23 7.19 1.98
CA LEU A 208 19.46 8.14 2.78
C LEU A 208 20.27 9.38 3.15
N ARG A 209 21.58 9.22 3.47
CA ARG A 209 22.46 10.36 3.72
C ARG A 209 22.68 11.21 2.46
N ASP A 210 22.84 10.57 1.30
CA ASP A 210 23.00 11.28 0.04
C ASP A 210 21.74 12.09 -0.32
N LEU A 211 20.54 11.48 -0.24
CA LEU A 211 19.26 12.18 -0.47
C LEU A 211 19.06 13.38 0.49
N ARG A 212 19.49 13.25 1.76
CA ARG A 212 19.45 14.36 2.73
C ARG A 212 20.47 15.46 2.38
N ARG A 213 21.71 15.08 2.05
CA ARG A 213 22.76 16.04 1.66
C ARG A 213 22.31 16.87 0.47
N ASP A 214 21.63 16.24 -0.49
CA ASP A 214 21.11 16.88 -1.68
C ASP A 214 19.80 17.66 -1.42
N LYS A 215 19.35 17.71 -0.15
CA LYS A 215 18.16 18.43 0.33
C LYS A 215 16.86 17.99 -0.38
N LEU A 216 16.76 16.74 -0.77
CA LEU A 216 15.55 16.20 -1.40
C LEU A 216 14.53 15.73 -0.36
N ILE A 217 15.02 15.03 0.69
CA ILE A 217 14.15 14.46 1.73
C ILE A 217 14.76 14.58 3.11
N ASP A 218 13.90 14.42 4.12
CA ASP A 218 14.28 14.01 5.47
C ASP A 218 13.38 12.83 5.91
N LEU A 219 13.99 11.81 6.49
CA LEU A 219 13.27 10.66 7.06
C LEU A 219 13.69 10.54 8.52
N ARG A 220 12.80 10.99 9.43
CA ARG A 220 13.01 10.99 10.89
C ARG A 220 11.69 10.69 11.61
N SER A 221 11.82 10.07 12.77
CA SER A 221 10.66 9.80 13.64
C SER A 221 9.47 9.16 12.89
N LYS A 222 9.76 8.22 11.96
CA LYS A 222 8.76 7.54 11.13
C LYS A 222 7.94 8.49 10.23
N THR A 223 8.51 9.62 9.86
CA THR A 223 7.91 10.60 8.95
C THR A 223 8.88 10.90 7.81
N LEU A 224 8.39 10.83 6.60
CA LEU A 224 9.05 11.33 5.39
C LEU A 224 8.63 12.78 5.19
N VAL A 225 9.61 13.65 4.99
CA VAL A 225 9.44 15.04 4.54
C VAL A 225 10.16 15.18 3.21
N ILE A 226 9.46 15.59 2.18
CA ILE A 226 10.02 15.88 0.86
C ILE A 226 10.22 17.39 0.78
N HIS A 227 11.47 17.82 0.64
CA HIS A 227 11.82 19.24 0.61
C HIS A 227 11.71 19.85 -0.79
N ASP A 228 11.94 19.03 -1.82
CA ASP A 228 11.85 19.44 -3.23
C ASP A 228 11.27 18.28 -4.05
N TRP A 229 9.97 18.37 -4.29
CA TRP A 229 9.23 17.34 -5.04
C TRP A 229 9.72 17.22 -6.48
N THR A 230 9.89 18.35 -7.16
CA THR A 230 10.29 18.35 -8.57
C THR A 230 11.64 17.68 -8.78
N ARG A 231 12.64 18.07 -7.96
CA ARG A 231 13.97 17.45 -8.04
C ARG A 231 13.98 16.01 -7.57
N LEU A 232 13.11 15.62 -6.62
CA LEU A 232 12.99 14.21 -6.20
C LEU A 232 12.43 13.35 -7.33
N VAL A 233 11.39 13.82 -8.04
CA VAL A 233 10.79 13.17 -9.23
C VAL A 233 11.83 12.99 -10.33
N GLU A 234 12.60 14.05 -10.63
CA GLU A 234 13.69 14.00 -11.62
C GLU A 234 14.76 12.98 -11.21
N ALA A 235 15.23 13.02 -9.96
CA ALA A 235 16.23 12.11 -9.44
C ALA A 235 15.76 10.65 -9.41
N ALA A 236 14.48 10.43 -9.28
CA ALA A 236 13.82 9.12 -9.26
C ALA A 236 13.50 8.60 -10.68
N GLU A 237 13.55 9.46 -11.73
CA GLU A 237 12.92 9.20 -13.03
C GLU A 237 11.47 8.67 -12.83
N PHE A 238 10.72 9.36 -11.96
CA PHE A 238 9.43 8.88 -11.51
C PHE A 238 8.31 9.39 -12.44
N ASP A 239 7.57 8.45 -13.01
CA ASP A 239 6.33 8.72 -13.76
C ASP A 239 5.15 8.05 -13.02
N PRO A 240 4.21 8.82 -12.45
CA PRO A 240 3.10 8.29 -11.69
C PRO A 240 2.02 7.58 -12.53
N THR A 241 2.15 7.53 -13.86
CA THR A 241 1.12 6.98 -14.76
C THR A 241 0.67 5.57 -14.38
N TYR A 242 1.57 4.74 -13.88
CA TYR A 242 1.25 3.37 -13.47
C TYR A 242 0.37 3.29 -12.22
N LEU A 243 0.31 4.34 -11.40
CA LEU A 243 -0.57 4.44 -10.24
C LEU A 243 -2.03 4.70 -10.62
N GLN A 244 -2.28 5.16 -11.86
CA GLN A 244 -3.62 5.44 -12.40
C GLN A 244 -4.47 6.35 -11.51
N LEU A 245 -3.84 7.22 -10.72
CA LEU A 245 -4.50 8.18 -9.86
C LEU A 245 -5.22 9.24 -10.68
N ASP A 246 -6.26 9.84 -10.13
CA ASP A 246 -6.93 10.99 -10.74
C ASP A 246 -5.90 12.13 -10.89
N ARG A 247 -5.84 12.72 -12.09
CA ARG A 247 -4.84 13.73 -12.47
C ARG A 247 -4.80 14.95 -11.55
N THR A 248 -5.85 15.21 -10.81
CA THR A 248 -5.92 16.30 -9.83
C THR A 248 -5.06 16.06 -8.57
N LEU A 249 -4.65 14.81 -8.32
CA LEU A 249 -3.83 14.44 -7.15
C LEU A 249 -2.32 14.32 -7.49
N ALA A 250 -1.96 14.34 -8.76
CA ALA A 250 -0.57 14.17 -9.22
C ALA A 250 0.15 15.49 -9.52
N ALA A 251 -0.52 16.65 -9.38
CA ALA A 251 0.01 17.98 -9.67
C ALA A 251 0.56 18.70 -8.43
#